data_7ec9183080cfc9a4b262401d18bf0847
#
_entry.id   7ec9183080cfc9a4b262401d18bf0847
#
_cell.length_a   1.000
_cell.length_b   1.000
_cell.length_c   1.000
_cell.angle_alpha   90.00
_cell.angle_beta   90.00
_cell.angle_gamma   90.00
#
_symmetry.space_group_name_H-M   'P 1'
#
loop_
_entity.id
_entity.type
_entity.pdbx_description
1 polymer ?
#
loop_
_entity_poly.entity_id
_entity_poly.type
_entity_poly.pdbx_seq_one_letter_code
_entity_poly.pdbx_strand_id
1 'polypeptide(L)'
;MKVAVIDLGSNSFHMVIYRIDKDMSFRSRGHYSDVNALGRYISETAELPLEKIRESVKSVSHLARKARGAGVDRVYAYGTGFFRKIDNSMTLVDEIFKSTGIVVEVLDEKAEAEIIFRAACHAYGLK
;
A
#
# COMPACT_ATOMS: atom_id res chain seq x y z
N MET A 1 1.96 -19.01 -6.91
CA MET A 1 1.69 -18.18 -5.71
C MET A 1 0.99 -16.91 -6.14
N LYS A 2 0.01 -16.47 -5.37
CA LYS A 2 -0.63 -15.17 -5.57
C LYS A 2 -0.25 -14.20 -4.47
N VAL A 3 0.10 -12.98 -4.82
CA VAL A 3 0.54 -11.94 -3.89
C VAL A 3 -0.24 -10.67 -4.18
N ALA A 4 -0.73 -10.02 -3.14
CA ALA A 4 -1.29 -8.67 -3.23
C ALA A 4 -0.28 -7.65 -2.72
N VAL A 5 -0.12 -6.57 -3.44
CA VAL A 5 0.70 -5.43 -3.04
C VAL A 5 -0.21 -4.21 -2.92
N ILE A 6 -0.23 -3.60 -1.75
CA ILE A 6 -1.03 -2.41 -1.45
C ILE A 6 -0.08 -1.22 -1.31
N ASP A 7 -0.31 -0.21 -2.11
CA ASP A 7 0.36 1.09 -2.03
C ASP A 7 -0.57 2.10 -1.38
N LEU A 8 -0.19 2.62 -0.23
CA LEU A 8 -0.93 3.61 0.55
C LEU A 8 -0.40 5.00 0.22
N GLY A 9 -0.96 5.59 -0.82
CA GLY A 9 -0.58 6.91 -1.31
C GLY A 9 -1.40 8.05 -0.71
N SER A 10 -1.02 9.27 -1.06
CA SER A 10 -1.68 10.49 -0.56
C SER A 10 -3.07 10.74 -1.15
N ASN A 11 -3.31 10.34 -2.38
CA ASN A 11 -4.59 10.52 -3.05
C ASN A 11 -5.47 9.29 -2.97
N SER A 12 -4.89 8.12 -3.19
CA SER A 12 -5.62 6.85 -3.21
C SER A 12 -4.76 5.70 -2.72
N PHE A 13 -5.42 4.66 -2.26
CA PHE A 13 -4.81 3.39 -1.95
C PHE A 13 -5.01 2.46 -3.13
N HIS A 14 -3.93 1.88 -3.62
CA HIS A 14 -3.94 0.96 -4.75
C HIS A 14 -3.54 -0.43 -4.32
N MET A 15 -4.22 -1.43 -4.87
CA MET A 15 -3.82 -2.82 -4.71
C MET A 15 -3.69 -3.48 -6.07
N VAL A 16 -2.60 -4.18 -6.27
CA VAL A 16 -2.40 -5.06 -7.43
C VAL A 16 -2.20 -6.48 -6.94
N ILE A 17 -2.93 -7.40 -7.54
CA ILE A 17 -2.75 -8.83 -7.31
C ILE A 17 -1.89 -9.39 -8.43
N TYR A 18 -0.80 -10.06 -8.04
CA TYR A 18 0.11 -10.74 -8.96
C TYR A 18 0.05 -12.25 -8.78
N ARG A 19 0.09 -12.95 -9.88
CA ARG A 19 0.45 -14.37 -9.90
C ARG A 19 1.95 -14.47 -10.18
N ILE A 20 2.65 -15.19 -9.32
CA ILE A 20 4.09 -15.46 -9.44
C ILE A 20 4.25 -16.95 -9.78
N ASP A 21 4.90 -17.24 -10.88
CA ASP A 21 5.18 -18.60 -11.35
C ASP A 21 6.51 -19.13 -10.78
N LYS A 22 6.80 -20.41 -10.95
CA LYS A 22 7.99 -21.05 -10.37
C LYS A 22 9.32 -20.49 -10.89
N ASP A 23 9.32 -19.98 -12.11
CA ASP A 23 10.47 -19.32 -12.73
C ASP A 23 10.65 -17.85 -12.31
N MET A 24 9.87 -17.40 -11.30
CA MET A 24 9.83 -16.02 -10.81
C MET A 24 9.25 -15.01 -11.79
N SER A 25 8.70 -15.43 -12.93
CA SER A 25 7.88 -14.56 -13.75
C SER A 25 6.59 -14.20 -13.04
N PHE A 26 6.05 -13.01 -13.32
CA PHE A 26 4.82 -12.56 -12.68
C PHE A 26 3.88 -11.87 -13.67
N ARG A 27 2.60 -11.94 -13.37
CA ARG A 27 1.54 -11.27 -14.13
C ARG A 27 0.52 -10.67 -13.19
N SER A 28 0.06 -9.47 -13.52
CA SER A 28 -1.06 -8.86 -12.80
C SER A 28 -2.36 -9.61 -13.07
N ARG A 29 -3.18 -9.76 -12.04
CA ARG A 29 -4.47 -10.46 -12.09
C ARG A 29 -5.64 -9.62 -11.64
N GLY A 30 -5.38 -8.50 -11.01
CA GLY A 30 -6.42 -7.58 -10.57
C GLY A 30 -5.82 -6.27 -10.08
N HIS A 31 -6.55 -5.18 -10.33
CA HIS A 31 -6.23 -3.84 -9.88
C HIS A 31 -7.43 -3.27 -9.14
N TYR A 32 -7.21 -2.76 -7.95
CA TYR A 32 -8.23 -2.15 -7.11
C TYR A 32 -7.71 -0.83 -6.57
N SER A 33 -8.57 0.15 -6.42
CA SER A 33 -8.20 1.42 -5.80
C SER A 33 -9.37 2.05 -5.06
N ASP A 34 -9.05 2.73 -3.98
CA ASP A 34 -9.97 3.57 -3.23
C ASP A 34 -9.38 4.97 -3.11
N VAL A 35 -10.16 6.01 -3.43
CA VAL A 35 -9.74 7.40 -3.30
C VAL A 35 -9.96 7.88 -1.88
N ASN A 36 -8.91 8.33 -1.23
CA ASN A 36 -8.93 8.80 0.16
C ASN A 36 -8.62 10.29 0.31
N ALA A 37 -7.94 10.89 -0.65
CA ALA A 37 -7.60 12.32 -0.70
C ALA A 37 -6.95 12.82 0.61
N LEU A 38 -5.96 12.10 1.12
CA LEU A 38 -5.31 12.40 2.40
C LEU A 38 -4.22 13.48 2.28
N GLY A 39 -3.74 13.73 1.07
CA GLY A 39 -2.59 14.62 0.83
C GLY A 39 -2.77 16.05 1.31
N ARG A 40 -4.01 16.56 1.36
CA ARG A 40 -4.30 17.90 1.85
C ARG A 40 -3.87 18.14 3.30
N TYR A 41 -3.87 17.09 4.13
CA TYR A 41 -3.49 17.19 5.54
C TYR A 41 -2.00 17.40 5.76
N ILE A 42 -1.17 17.17 4.76
CA ILE A 42 0.28 17.44 4.82
C ILE A 42 0.53 18.93 5.03
N SER A 43 -0.19 19.77 4.28
CA SER A 43 0.02 21.23 4.29
C SER A 43 -0.86 21.95 5.32
N GLU A 44 -2.00 21.39 5.70
CA GLU A 44 -2.95 22.05 6.59
C GLU A 44 -2.59 21.86 8.07
N THR A 45 -2.42 20.63 8.52
CA THR A 45 -2.27 20.29 9.95
C THR A 45 -1.14 19.33 10.25
N ALA A 46 -0.58 18.67 9.24
CA ALA A 46 0.35 17.55 9.37
C ALA A 46 -0.21 16.37 10.22
N GLU A 47 -1.50 16.35 10.49
CA GLU A 47 -2.18 15.29 11.23
C GLU A 47 -3.46 14.85 10.54
N LEU A 48 -3.76 13.56 10.62
CA LEU A 48 -5.03 13.02 10.17
C LEU A 48 -6.08 13.10 11.28
N PRO A 49 -7.27 13.66 11.00
CA PRO A 49 -8.40 13.53 11.91
C PRO A 49 -8.77 12.06 12.14
N LEU A 50 -9.30 11.75 13.31
CA LEU A 50 -9.72 10.39 13.66
C LEU A 50 -10.71 9.80 12.66
N GLU A 51 -11.61 10.60 12.13
CA GLU A 51 -12.55 10.20 11.08
C GLU A 51 -11.83 9.71 9.81
N LYS A 52 -10.78 10.41 9.39
CA LYS A 52 -9.97 10.03 8.22
C LYS A 52 -9.14 8.77 8.47
N ILE A 53 -8.67 8.58 9.69
CA ILE A 53 -8.04 7.32 10.10
C ILE A 53 -9.04 6.17 9.97
N ARG A 54 -10.26 6.33 10.46
CA ARG A 54 -11.32 5.32 10.36
C ARG A 54 -11.71 5.00 8.93
N GLU A 55 -11.88 6.02 8.09
CA GLU A 55 -12.16 5.85 6.64
C GLU A 55 -11.02 5.08 5.95
N SER A 56 -9.79 5.43 6.25
CA SER A 56 -8.60 4.77 5.67
C SER A 56 -8.51 3.30 6.09
N VAL A 57 -8.83 2.99 7.35
CA VAL A 57 -8.89 1.60 7.83
C VAL A 57 -9.98 0.82 7.11
N LYS A 58 -11.16 1.41 6.88
CA LYS A 58 -12.23 0.78 6.09
C LYS A 58 -11.78 0.49 4.66
N SER A 59 -11.05 1.42 4.05
CA SER A 59 -10.49 1.26 2.70
C SER A 59 -9.54 0.06 2.63
N VAL A 60 -8.59 -0.03 3.55
CA VAL A 60 -7.67 -1.17 3.61
C VAL A 60 -8.41 -2.48 3.91
N SER A 61 -9.40 -2.45 4.78
CA SER A 61 -10.24 -3.62 5.09
C SER A 61 -10.99 -4.11 3.84
N HIS A 62 -11.48 -3.20 3.02
CA HIS A 62 -12.12 -3.51 1.74
C HIS A 62 -11.13 -4.20 0.78
N LEU A 63 -9.94 -3.62 0.62
CA LEU A 63 -8.89 -4.21 -0.22
C LEU A 63 -8.46 -5.60 0.30
N ALA A 64 -8.33 -5.74 1.61
CA ALA A 64 -8.00 -7.03 2.24
C ALA A 64 -9.05 -8.11 1.95
N ARG A 65 -10.34 -7.77 1.97
CA ARG A 65 -11.41 -8.70 1.60
C ARG A 65 -11.33 -9.10 0.12
N LYS A 66 -11.03 -8.16 -0.76
CA LYS A 66 -10.80 -8.45 -2.19
C LYS A 66 -9.64 -9.42 -2.39
N ALA A 67 -8.52 -9.19 -1.70
CA ALA A 67 -7.36 -10.08 -1.75
C ALA A 67 -7.71 -11.49 -1.28
N ARG A 68 -8.41 -11.60 -0.15
CA ARG A 68 -8.85 -12.88 0.41
C ARG A 68 -9.77 -13.62 -0.55
N GLY A 69 -10.76 -12.92 -1.14
CA GLY A 69 -11.68 -13.49 -2.11
C GLY A 69 -10.99 -13.97 -3.39
N ALA A 70 -9.86 -13.39 -3.75
CA ALA A 70 -9.03 -13.80 -4.88
C ALA A 70 -8.07 -14.96 -4.56
N GLY A 71 -8.04 -15.45 -3.31
CA GLY A 71 -7.17 -16.55 -2.89
C GLY A 71 -5.70 -16.14 -2.83
N VAL A 72 -5.41 -14.94 -2.36
CA VAL A 72 -4.05 -14.42 -2.21
C VAL A 72 -3.33 -15.12 -1.05
N ASP A 73 -2.10 -15.57 -1.31
CA ASP A 73 -1.27 -16.27 -0.31
C ASP A 73 -0.58 -15.27 0.64
N ARG A 74 -0.20 -14.09 0.15
CA ARG A 74 0.49 -13.06 0.93
C ARG A 74 0.03 -11.66 0.52
N VAL A 75 -0.04 -10.76 1.51
CA VAL A 75 -0.33 -9.34 1.31
C VAL A 75 0.86 -8.53 1.83
N TYR A 76 1.35 -7.63 0.99
CA TYR A 76 2.36 -6.63 1.34
C TYR A 76 1.73 -5.25 1.24
N ALA A 77 1.94 -4.41 2.24
CA ALA A 77 1.43 -3.06 2.26
C ALA A 77 2.54 -2.05 2.58
N TYR A 78 2.61 -1.00 1.78
CA TYR A 78 3.64 0.01 1.88
C TYR A 78 3.02 1.40 1.99
N GLY A 79 3.49 2.18 2.97
CA GLY A 79 3.23 3.60 3.06
C GLY A 79 4.41 4.37 2.47
N THR A 80 4.12 5.35 1.62
CA THR A 80 5.14 6.13 0.91
C THR A 80 5.21 7.58 1.43
N GLY A 81 5.55 8.54 0.59
CA GLY A 81 5.85 9.91 1.00
C GLY A 81 4.84 10.56 1.94
N PHE A 82 3.56 10.30 1.79
CA PHE A 82 2.51 10.78 2.68
C PHE A 82 2.76 10.38 4.15
N PHE A 83 3.08 9.11 4.39
CA PHE A 83 3.30 8.58 5.75
C PHE A 83 4.50 9.22 6.46
N ARG A 84 5.49 9.68 5.70
CA ARG A 84 6.66 10.38 6.27
C ARG A 84 6.36 11.83 6.69
N LYS A 85 5.31 12.41 6.13
CA LYS A 85 4.96 13.83 6.30
C LYS A 85 3.82 14.08 7.29
N ILE A 86 3.14 13.04 7.71
CA ILE A 86 2.02 13.10 8.66
C ILE A 86 2.50 12.64 10.03
N ASP A 87 2.34 13.47 11.05
CA ASP A 87 2.87 13.24 12.40
C ASP A 87 2.25 12.02 13.08
N ASN A 88 0.96 11.76 12.86
CA ASN A 88 0.25 10.62 13.43
C ASN A 88 0.07 9.45 12.47
N SER A 89 0.93 9.32 11.47
CA SER A 89 0.85 8.20 10.50
C SER A 89 0.98 6.83 11.16
N MET A 90 1.76 6.72 12.25
CA MET A 90 1.90 5.45 12.97
C MET A 90 0.61 5.02 13.67
N THR A 91 -0.24 5.96 14.06
CA THR A 91 -1.59 5.65 14.55
C THR A 91 -2.41 4.95 13.47
N LEU A 92 -2.34 5.43 12.22
CA LEU A 92 -2.99 4.78 11.07
C LEU A 92 -2.42 3.38 10.82
N VAL A 93 -1.11 3.22 10.86
CA VAL A 93 -0.44 1.91 10.70
C VAL A 93 -0.94 0.92 11.76
N ASP A 94 -1.00 1.34 13.03
CA ASP A 94 -1.45 0.50 14.13
C ASP A 94 -2.94 0.12 14.02
N GLU A 95 -3.79 1.06 13.64
CA GLU A 95 -5.23 0.82 13.45
C GLU A 95 -5.49 -0.12 12.26
N ILE A 96 -4.73 -0.02 11.19
CA ILE A 96 -4.79 -0.97 10.07
C ILE A 96 -4.43 -2.37 10.55
N PHE A 97 -3.35 -2.51 11.32
CA PHE A 97 -2.94 -3.81 11.85
C PHE A 97 -3.99 -4.42 12.76
N LYS A 98 -4.55 -3.63 13.69
CA LYS A 98 -5.60 -4.10 14.61
C LYS A 98 -6.84 -4.60 13.86
N SER A 99 -7.22 -3.94 12.78
CA SER A 99 -8.44 -4.25 12.04
C SER A 99 -8.27 -5.35 11.00
N THR A 100 -7.08 -5.48 10.40
CA THR A 100 -6.86 -6.35 9.23
C THR A 100 -5.76 -7.40 9.42
N GLY A 101 -4.89 -7.24 10.41
CA GLY A 101 -3.68 -8.03 10.56
C GLY A 101 -2.57 -7.67 9.56
N ILE A 102 -2.79 -6.68 8.71
CA ILE A 102 -1.81 -6.24 7.71
C ILE A 102 -0.81 -5.29 8.37
N VAL A 103 0.48 -5.61 8.25
CA VAL A 103 1.58 -4.72 8.66
C VAL A 103 1.90 -3.78 7.52
N VAL A 104 1.77 -2.48 7.75
CA VAL A 104 2.18 -1.46 6.80
C VAL A 104 3.65 -1.13 7.05
N GLU A 105 4.48 -1.34 6.04
CA GLU A 105 5.88 -0.90 6.06
C GLU A 105 5.97 0.50 5.49
N VAL A 106 6.42 1.46 6.30
CA VAL A 106 6.63 2.83 5.82
C VAL A 106 8.03 2.92 5.23
N LEU A 107 8.09 3.16 3.92
CA LEU A 107 9.35 3.26 3.19
C LEU A 107 9.98 4.63 3.40
N ASP A 108 11.29 4.68 3.65
CA ASP A 108 12.05 5.91 3.54
C ASP A 108 12.31 6.27 2.07
N GLU A 109 12.81 7.48 1.82
CA GLU A 109 13.05 7.95 0.45
C GLU A 109 14.03 7.07 -0.32
N LYS A 110 15.07 6.56 0.36
CA LYS A 110 16.06 5.69 -0.24
C LYS A 110 15.47 4.34 -0.64
N ALA A 111 14.70 3.71 0.25
CA ALA A 111 14.04 2.43 -0.02
C ALA A 111 13.02 2.56 -1.16
N GLU A 112 12.24 3.64 -1.18
CA GLU A 112 11.28 3.93 -2.25
C GLU A 112 12.00 4.09 -3.59
N ALA A 113 13.07 4.89 -3.64
CA ALA A 113 13.86 5.09 -4.85
C ALA A 113 14.51 3.79 -5.35
N GLU A 114 15.01 2.95 -4.44
CA GLU A 114 15.58 1.65 -4.80
C GLU A 114 14.55 0.70 -5.40
N ILE A 115 13.34 0.65 -4.86
CA ILE A 115 12.25 -0.17 -5.40
C ILE A 115 11.87 0.30 -6.81
N ILE A 116 11.74 1.61 -7.01
CA ILE A 116 11.42 2.19 -8.33
C ILE A 116 12.53 1.86 -9.32
N PHE A 117 13.79 2.00 -8.93
CA PHE A 117 14.94 1.67 -9.78
C PHE A 117 14.95 0.19 -10.18
N ARG A 118 14.73 -0.72 -9.23
CA ARG A 118 14.66 -2.17 -9.51
C ARG A 118 13.50 -2.51 -10.45
N ALA A 119 12.34 -1.87 -10.25
CA ALA A 119 11.19 -2.06 -11.13
C ALA A 119 11.49 -1.59 -12.56
N ALA A 120 12.14 -0.45 -12.72
CA ALA A 120 12.56 0.06 -14.03
C ALA A 120 13.58 -0.89 -14.69
N CYS A 121 14.58 -1.36 -13.95
CA CYS A 121 15.54 -2.34 -14.48
C CYS A 121 14.85 -3.61 -14.98
N HIS A 122 13.89 -4.11 -14.23
CA HIS A 122 13.11 -5.29 -14.61
C HIS A 122 12.30 -5.03 -15.89
N ALA A 123 11.60 -3.90 -15.94
CA ALA A 123 10.75 -3.54 -17.08
C ALA A 123 11.53 -3.39 -18.40
N TYR A 124 12.76 -2.92 -18.31
CA TYR A 124 13.64 -2.73 -19.49
C TYR A 124 14.64 -3.87 -19.70
N GLY A 125 14.56 -4.94 -18.93
CA GLY A 125 15.47 -6.09 -19.03
C GLY A 125 16.92 -5.75 -18.66
N LEU A 126 17.14 -4.73 -17.86
CA LEU A 126 18.48 -4.35 -17.39
C LEU A 126 18.91 -5.26 -16.24
N LYS A 127 20.19 -5.55 -16.18
CA LYS A 127 20.77 -6.38 -15.10
C LYS A 127 21.56 -5.54 -14.10
#